data_9e207dcc0aea4e20cc75d526f54aee33
#
_entry.id   9e207dcc0aea4e20cc75d526f54aee33
#
_cell.length_a   1.000
_cell.length_b   1.000
_cell.length_c   1.000
_cell.angle_alpha   90.00
_cell.angle_beta   90.00
_cell.angle_gamma   90.00
#
_symmetry.space_group_name_H-M   'P 1'
#
loop_
_entity.id
_entity.type
_entity.pdbx_description
1 polymer ?
#
loop_
_entity_poly.entity_id
_entity_poly.type
_entity_poly.pdbx_seq_one_letter_code
_entity_poly.pdbx_strand_id
1 'polypeptide(L)'
;MGKFDDLIYKMPAEYHNWAHYVSPRCGYPGTTVDPEAHVNFGFSVTDSENVMEVPHMHDASDEYLIFTGADLVDFFGSFDAEVEVWLGEDPRHMEKITITEPTIIRVPPKLWHCPINFKRVGKPVCFIPLYYDGGWCKITREETPEGRELYVVEGEGLRHCVYDMEKVCTYCGKCFSQQAQETPVSDEEFLAPYREMEKEPRTGKYDKYVYTIPPEYHQWGETFANPRAGFPGVTVMEKSKLYFGWDIMLKECPMDTAHIHHAVEEYLVFTGCDLMDPFASFDADIEILIGEDPDHMETYEITGPTVIRIPPNVWHCPINFKRIGKPVNFMPIYPDGCWSKITREYIKPDGSPTFVYEGVGLARCRLNPDKVCGYCGKCFSMMMDEMNENKES
;
A
#
# COMPACT_ATOMS: atom_id res chain seq x y z
N MET A 1 -8.11 24.47 -14.75
CA MET A 1 -8.27 23.59 -13.59
C MET A 1 -9.32 22.58 -13.99
N GLY A 2 -8.96 21.32 -14.12
CA GLY A 2 -9.87 20.24 -14.47
C GLY A 2 -10.84 19.97 -13.32
N LYS A 3 -11.96 19.34 -13.62
CA LYS A 3 -13.02 19.06 -12.63
C LYS A 3 -12.55 18.11 -11.51
N PHE A 4 -11.60 17.24 -11.82
CA PHE A 4 -11.11 16.20 -10.92
C PHE A 4 -9.67 16.44 -10.45
N ASP A 5 -9.15 17.68 -10.58
CA ASP A 5 -7.80 18.03 -10.12
C ASP A 5 -7.60 17.73 -8.63
N ASP A 6 -8.64 17.89 -7.81
CA ASP A 6 -8.61 17.65 -6.35
C ASP A 6 -8.46 16.15 -6.00
N LEU A 7 -8.68 15.23 -6.95
CA LEU A 7 -8.46 13.80 -6.76
C LEU A 7 -7.00 13.38 -6.97
N ILE A 8 -6.16 14.28 -7.50
CA ILE A 8 -4.82 13.97 -7.96
C ILE A 8 -3.80 14.56 -7.00
N TYR A 9 -3.13 13.71 -6.27
CA TYR A 9 -2.05 14.09 -5.36
C TYR A 9 -0.69 13.73 -5.95
N LYS A 10 0.08 14.74 -6.33
CA LYS A 10 1.49 14.55 -6.71
C LYS A 10 2.32 14.42 -5.44
N MET A 11 2.86 13.23 -5.20
CA MET A 11 3.66 12.98 -4.01
C MET A 11 4.94 13.83 -4.05
N PRO A 12 5.20 14.64 -3.02
CA PRO A 12 6.47 15.37 -2.92
C PRO A 12 7.61 14.44 -2.53
N ALA A 13 8.83 14.80 -2.92
CA ALA A 13 10.03 14.16 -2.40
C ALA A 13 10.24 14.59 -0.94
N GLU A 14 10.19 13.64 -0.03
CA GLU A 14 10.38 13.87 1.40
C GLU A 14 11.82 13.53 1.78
N TYR A 15 12.57 14.54 2.23
CA TYR A 15 13.94 14.39 2.70
C TYR A 15 13.98 14.40 4.23
N HIS A 16 14.59 13.38 4.80
CA HIS A 16 14.77 13.23 6.24
C HIS A 16 16.22 12.82 6.53
N ASN A 17 16.60 12.93 7.78
CA ASN A 17 17.91 12.53 8.28
C ASN A 17 17.80 11.38 9.30
N TRP A 18 16.84 10.51 9.13
CA TRP A 18 16.74 9.29 9.92
C TRP A 18 17.93 8.39 9.63
N ALA A 19 18.63 7.98 10.66
CA ALA A 19 19.64 6.96 10.53
C ALA A 19 19.01 5.68 9.93
N HIS A 20 19.76 5.00 9.08
CA HIS A 20 19.31 3.73 8.45
C HIS A 20 18.18 3.80 7.42
N TYR A 21 17.67 5.00 7.14
CA TYR A 21 16.60 5.20 6.16
C TYR A 21 17.06 6.04 4.98
N VAL A 22 16.64 5.63 3.80
CA VAL A 22 17.00 6.26 2.53
C VAL A 22 16.11 7.46 2.24
N SER A 23 16.70 8.51 1.65
CA SER A 23 15.98 9.68 1.13
C SER A 23 16.30 9.90 -0.35
N PRO A 24 15.34 10.42 -1.14
CA PRO A 24 14.01 10.83 -0.75
C PRO A 24 13.06 9.63 -0.57
N ARG A 25 12.07 9.78 0.29
CA ARG A 25 10.90 8.91 0.36
C ARG A 25 9.70 9.59 -0.27
N CYS A 26 8.61 8.83 -0.51
CA CYS A 26 7.31 9.38 -0.89
C CYS A 26 6.19 8.68 -0.12
N GLY A 27 5.03 9.32 -0.07
CA GLY A 27 3.86 8.77 0.58
C GLY A 27 2.59 9.57 0.32
N TYR A 28 1.48 9.01 0.74
CA TYR A 28 0.17 9.64 0.71
C TYR A 28 -0.33 9.85 2.14
N PRO A 29 -0.36 11.09 2.63
CA PRO A 29 -0.72 11.39 4.01
C PRO A 29 -2.23 11.41 4.26
N GLY A 30 -3.03 10.74 3.43
CA GLY A 30 -4.44 10.50 3.62
C GLY A 30 -5.26 11.76 3.89
N THR A 31 -5.97 11.78 5.01
CA THR A 31 -6.87 12.88 5.40
C THR A 31 -6.21 14.23 5.59
N THR A 32 -4.88 14.29 5.68
CA THR A 32 -4.15 15.57 5.71
C THR A 32 -4.23 16.32 4.38
N VAL A 33 -4.32 15.62 3.26
CA VAL A 33 -4.36 16.21 1.91
C VAL A 33 -5.71 16.04 1.23
N ASP A 34 -6.46 15.02 1.60
CA ASP A 34 -7.82 14.75 1.13
C ASP A 34 -8.69 14.32 2.31
N PRO A 35 -9.60 15.19 2.81
CA PRO A 35 -10.43 14.89 3.98
C PRO A 35 -11.35 13.65 3.84
N GLU A 36 -11.56 13.20 2.61
CA GLU A 36 -12.38 12.01 2.30
C GLU A 36 -11.54 10.75 2.10
N ALA A 37 -10.21 10.82 2.27
CA ALA A 37 -9.34 9.67 2.09
C ALA A 37 -9.55 8.59 3.16
N HIS A 38 -9.54 7.32 2.71
CA HIS A 38 -9.61 6.15 3.59
C HIS A 38 -8.29 5.38 3.69
N VAL A 39 -7.22 5.84 3.05
CA VAL A 39 -5.89 5.26 3.21
C VAL A 39 -4.84 6.33 3.49
N ASN A 40 -3.83 5.92 4.24
CA ASN A 40 -2.61 6.70 4.48
C ASN A 40 -1.45 5.72 4.40
N PHE A 41 -0.39 6.04 3.66
CA PHE A 41 0.77 5.15 3.53
C PHE A 41 2.03 5.90 3.14
N GLY A 42 3.18 5.26 3.34
CA GLY A 42 4.47 5.79 2.89
C GLY A 42 5.45 4.69 2.55
N PHE A 43 6.29 4.93 1.54
CA PHE A 43 7.37 4.04 1.15
C PHE A 43 8.63 4.45 1.91
N SER A 44 9.04 3.64 2.87
CA SER A 44 10.23 3.87 3.71
C SER A 44 11.24 2.77 3.47
N VAL A 45 12.39 3.10 2.89
CA VAL A 45 13.44 2.12 2.60
C VAL A 45 14.52 2.18 3.65
N THR A 46 14.87 1.03 4.22
CA THR A 46 16.05 0.85 5.07
C THR A 46 17.11 0.03 4.34
N ASP A 47 18.37 0.45 4.47
CA ASP A 47 19.52 -0.19 3.83
C ASP A 47 20.47 -0.85 4.83
N SER A 48 20.14 -0.83 6.11
CA SER A 48 20.99 -1.35 7.18
C SER A 48 20.18 -1.86 8.37
N GLU A 49 20.80 -2.71 9.19
CA GLU A 49 20.23 -3.25 10.42
C GLU A 49 19.85 -2.12 11.38
N ASN A 50 18.66 -2.18 11.91
CA ASN A 50 18.15 -1.20 12.88
C ASN A 50 16.91 -1.72 13.58
N VAL A 51 16.56 -1.06 14.68
CA VAL A 51 15.30 -1.28 15.38
C VAL A 51 14.45 -0.01 15.30
N MET A 52 13.21 -0.14 14.90
CA MET A 52 12.29 0.98 14.85
C MET A 52 11.03 0.72 15.66
N GLU A 53 10.42 1.81 16.10
CA GLU A 53 9.16 1.90 16.81
C GLU A 53 9.14 1.22 18.18
N VAL A 54 8.40 1.85 19.09
CA VAL A 54 8.04 1.27 20.38
C VAL A 54 6.71 0.53 20.28
N PRO A 55 6.40 -0.39 21.20
CA PRO A 55 5.10 -1.04 21.22
C PRO A 55 3.97 -0.02 21.30
N HIS A 56 3.05 -0.15 20.37
CA HIS A 56 1.85 0.69 20.30
C HIS A 56 0.67 -0.08 19.73
N MET A 57 -0.50 0.54 19.79
CA MET A 57 -1.71 0.04 19.14
C MET A 57 -2.47 1.20 18.49
N HIS A 58 -3.38 0.88 17.59
CA HIS A 58 -4.36 1.81 17.02
C HIS A 58 -5.74 1.52 17.59
N ASP A 59 -6.50 2.54 17.94
CA ASP A 59 -7.82 2.33 18.58
C ASP A 59 -8.91 1.96 17.55
N ALA A 60 -8.92 2.60 16.39
CA ALA A 60 -9.95 2.44 15.38
C ALA A 60 -9.45 1.92 14.03
N SER A 61 -8.19 2.23 13.66
CA SER A 61 -7.64 1.91 12.35
C SER A 61 -7.06 0.50 12.28
N ASP A 62 -7.29 -0.20 11.17
CA ASP A 62 -6.45 -1.32 10.75
C ASP A 62 -5.15 -0.75 10.16
N GLU A 63 -4.01 -1.30 10.54
CA GLU A 63 -2.74 -1.06 9.89
C GLU A 63 -2.25 -2.30 9.16
N TYR A 64 -1.59 -2.09 8.04
CA TYR A 64 -0.90 -3.13 7.29
C TYR A 64 0.59 -2.80 7.25
N LEU A 65 1.39 -3.64 7.92
CA LEU A 65 2.84 -3.60 7.85
C LEU A 65 3.27 -4.41 6.64
N ILE A 66 3.74 -3.74 5.61
CA ILE A 66 4.11 -4.37 4.34
C ILE A 66 5.63 -4.32 4.19
N PHE A 67 6.25 -5.47 3.97
CA PHE A 67 7.68 -5.62 3.79
C PHE A 67 7.96 -6.18 2.40
N THR A 68 8.71 -5.42 1.59
CA THR A 68 9.14 -5.82 0.23
C THR A 68 10.62 -5.52 0.02
N GLY A 69 11.22 -6.01 -1.06
CA GLY A 69 12.48 -5.48 -1.53
C GLY A 69 12.32 -4.05 -2.07
N ALA A 70 13.40 -3.33 -2.22
CA ALA A 70 13.39 -1.96 -2.74
C ALA A 70 13.35 -1.91 -4.28
N ASP A 71 13.69 -2.98 -4.98
CA ASP A 71 13.56 -3.11 -6.44
C ASP A 71 12.27 -3.89 -6.76
N LEU A 72 11.26 -3.17 -7.23
CA LEU A 72 9.96 -3.75 -7.53
C LEU A 72 9.93 -4.53 -8.86
N VAL A 73 10.93 -4.35 -9.74
CA VAL A 73 11.03 -5.15 -10.97
C VAL A 73 11.42 -6.60 -10.64
N ASP A 74 12.35 -6.77 -9.71
CA ASP A 74 12.71 -8.06 -9.12
C ASP A 74 12.10 -8.21 -7.73
N PHE A 75 10.77 -8.10 -7.62
CA PHE A 75 10.04 -8.01 -6.37
C PHE A 75 10.44 -9.06 -5.33
N PHE A 76 10.59 -10.31 -5.76
CA PHE A 76 10.92 -11.44 -4.87
C PHE A 76 12.42 -11.59 -4.65
N GLY A 77 13.23 -11.45 -5.71
CA GLY A 77 14.67 -11.59 -5.62
C GLY A 77 15.39 -10.41 -4.98
N SER A 78 14.73 -9.25 -4.90
CA SER A 78 15.27 -8.07 -4.20
C SER A 78 15.07 -8.13 -2.69
N PHE A 79 14.22 -9.01 -2.16
CA PHE A 79 14.04 -9.17 -0.72
C PHE A 79 15.09 -10.16 -0.16
N ASP A 80 16.10 -9.63 0.51
CA ASP A 80 17.13 -10.41 1.23
C ASP A 80 17.32 -9.84 2.63
N ALA A 81 16.43 -10.19 3.54
CA ALA A 81 16.42 -9.68 4.90
C ALA A 81 15.88 -10.71 5.90
N GLU A 82 16.15 -10.48 7.18
CA GLU A 82 15.44 -11.07 8.31
C GLU A 82 14.88 -9.94 9.16
N VAL A 83 13.54 -9.85 9.22
CA VAL A 83 12.83 -8.84 10.00
C VAL A 83 12.02 -9.54 11.09
N GLU A 84 12.08 -9.01 12.29
CA GLU A 84 11.32 -9.49 13.44
C GLU A 84 10.28 -8.44 13.85
N VAL A 85 9.03 -8.86 14.04
CA VAL A 85 7.92 -8.02 14.48
C VAL A 85 7.22 -8.68 15.64
N TRP A 86 6.91 -7.93 16.68
CA TRP A 86 6.19 -8.47 17.84
C TRP A 86 4.72 -8.05 17.78
N LEU A 87 3.82 -9.02 18.07
CA LEU A 87 2.37 -8.83 18.12
C LEU A 87 1.82 -9.37 19.44
N GLY A 88 0.89 -8.66 20.06
CA GLY A 88 0.29 -9.12 21.33
C GLY A 88 -0.99 -8.37 21.71
N GLU A 89 -1.76 -8.94 22.62
CA GLU A 89 -2.90 -8.26 23.26
C GLU A 89 -2.46 -7.36 24.44
N ASP A 90 -1.26 -7.60 24.96
CA ASP A 90 -0.60 -6.82 26.00
C ASP A 90 0.87 -6.59 25.57
N PRO A 91 1.41 -5.39 25.65
CA PRO A 91 2.78 -5.10 25.22
C PRO A 91 3.86 -5.80 26.07
N ARG A 92 3.46 -6.40 27.20
CA ARG A 92 4.34 -7.24 28.05
C ARG A 92 4.31 -8.74 27.70
N HIS A 93 3.39 -9.14 26.80
CA HIS A 93 3.19 -10.54 26.39
C HIS A 93 2.94 -10.60 24.90
N MET A 94 4.02 -10.52 24.13
CA MET A 94 3.96 -10.48 22.67
C MET A 94 4.67 -11.69 22.06
N GLU A 95 4.16 -12.14 20.93
CA GLU A 95 4.81 -13.19 20.13
C GLU A 95 5.57 -12.59 18.96
N LYS A 96 6.75 -13.10 18.72
CA LYS A 96 7.59 -12.70 17.60
C LYS A 96 7.12 -13.37 16.30
N ILE A 97 6.99 -12.57 15.26
CA ILE A 97 6.87 -13.00 13.87
C ILE A 97 8.20 -12.75 13.18
N THR A 98 8.75 -13.76 12.51
CA THR A 98 9.98 -13.62 11.71
C THR A 98 9.64 -13.62 10.24
N ILE A 99 10.16 -12.63 9.50
CA ILE A 99 9.90 -12.39 8.10
C ILE A 99 11.21 -12.58 7.33
N THR A 100 11.19 -13.49 6.34
CA THR A 100 12.33 -13.78 5.47
C THR A 100 11.96 -13.73 3.99
N GLU A 101 10.72 -13.40 3.67
CA GLU A 101 10.16 -13.25 2.32
C GLU A 101 9.21 -12.04 2.30
N PRO A 102 8.86 -11.46 1.16
CA PRO A 102 7.87 -10.38 1.08
C PRO A 102 6.60 -10.74 1.83
N THR A 103 6.20 -9.92 2.79
CA THR A 103 5.15 -10.27 3.76
C THR A 103 4.30 -9.06 4.10
N ILE A 104 3.02 -9.31 4.32
CA ILE A 104 2.05 -8.36 4.84
C ILE A 104 1.57 -8.86 6.21
N ILE A 105 1.62 -7.99 7.22
CA ILE A 105 1.02 -8.24 8.52
C ILE A 105 -0.13 -7.24 8.71
N ARG A 106 -1.35 -7.75 8.88
CA ARG A 106 -2.47 -6.92 9.29
C ARG A 106 -2.48 -6.76 10.80
N VAL A 107 -2.53 -5.55 11.26
CA VAL A 107 -2.69 -5.19 12.67
C VAL A 107 -4.11 -4.64 12.86
N PRO A 108 -5.06 -5.45 13.35
CA PRO A 108 -6.40 -4.95 13.63
C PRO A 108 -6.40 -3.97 14.80
N PRO A 109 -7.45 -3.13 14.94
CA PRO A 109 -7.58 -2.22 16.06
C PRO A 109 -7.35 -2.91 17.41
N LYS A 110 -6.64 -2.21 18.32
CA LYS A 110 -6.32 -2.65 19.69
C LYS A 110 -5.35 -3.84 19.81
N LEU A 111 -4.75 -4.27 18.72
CA LEU A 111 -3.64 -5.22 18.76
C LEU A 111 -2.32 -4.44 18.95
N TRP A 112 -1.61 -4.74 20.02
CA TRP A 112 -0.26 -4.21 20.24
C TRP A 112 0.71 -4.82 19.24
N HIS A 113 1.56 -3.98 18.70
CA HIS A 113 2.60 -4.39 17.74
C HIS A 113 3.85 -3.53 17.91
N CYS A 114 4.92 -3.92 17.22
CA CYS A 114 6.26 -3.34 17.37
C CYS A 114 6.94 -3.77 18.70
N PRO A 115 8.29 -3.73 18.78
CA PRO A 115 9.17 -3.11 17.78
C PRO A 115 9.23 -3.88 16.46
N ILE A 116 9.79 -3.21 15.43
CA ILE A 116 10.24 -3.83 14.20
C ILE A 116 11.77 -3.85 14.25
N ASN A 117 12.36 -5.05 14.21
CA ASN A 117 13.80 -5.24 14.20
C ASN A 117 14.24 -5.75 12.83
N PHE A 118 14.90 -4.90 12.05
CA PHE A 118 15.59 -5.28 10.82
C PHE A 118 16.92 -5.93 11.21
N LYS A 119 16.84 -7.20 11.62
CA LYS A 119 17.95 -7.96 12.23
C LYS A 119 19.06 -8.29 11.24
N ARG A 120 18.72 -8.49 9.97
CA ARG A 120 19.64 -8.67 8.86
C ARG A 120 19.08 -7.97 7.62
N VAL A 121 19.91 -7.16 6.99
CA VAL A 121 19.57 -6.46 5.74
C VAL A 121 20.68 -6.74 4.73
N GLY A 122 20.51 -7.78 3.92
CA GLY A 122 21.42 -8.15 2.83
C GLY A 122 21.20 -7.31 1.57
N LYS A 123 19.94 -6.90 1.34
CA LYS A 123 19.52 -5.92 0.32
C LYS A 123 18.56 -4.93 0.95
N PRO A 124 18.44 -3.69 0.42
CA PRO A 124 17.49 -2.69 0.94
C PRO A 124 16.06 -3.22 0.99
N VAL A 125 15.39 -2.95 2.10
CA VAL A 125 14.00 -3.36 2.38
C VAL A 125 13.10 -2.14 2.36
N CYS A 126 12.02 -2.20 1.60
CA CYS A 126 10.95 -1.23 1.69
C CYS A 126 9.93 -1.67 2.74
N PHE A 127 9.71 -0.84 3.72
CA PHE A 127 8.64 -0.92 4.70
C PHE A 127 7.54 0.07 4.34
N ILE A 128 6.31 -0.41 4.18
CA ILE A 128 5.14 0.40 3.87
C ILE A 128 4.14 0.24 5.01
N PRO A 129 4.08 1.15 6.00
CA PRO A 129 2.93 1.26 6.88
C PRO A 129 1.75 1.79 6.07
N LEU A 130 0.65 1.05 6.02
CA LEU A 130 -0.56 1.45 5.32
C LEU A 130 -1.73 1.38 6.29
N TYR A 131 -2.34 2.52 6.57
CA TYR A 131 -3.46 2.67 7.49
C TYR A 131 -4.77 2.73 6.71
N TYR A 132 -5.75 1.97 7.15
CA TYR A 132 -7.14 2.11 6.73
C TYR A 132 -7.83 3.18 7.60
N ASP A 133 -8.81 3.88 7.01
CA ASP A 133 -9.51 5.07 7.53
C ASP A 133 -8.75 6.41 7.37
N GLY A 134 -7.69 6.43 6.54
CA GLY A 134 -7.07 7.66 6.02
C GLY A 134 -6.28 8.50 7.00
N GLY A 135 -6.41 8.26 8.28
CA GLY A 135 -5.67 8.92 9.35
C GLY A 135 -4.62 8.02 9.96
N TRP A 136 -3.66 8.64 10.63
CA TRP A 136 -2.65 7.96 11.39
C TRP A 136 -2.79 8.32 12.88
N CYS A 137 -2.85 7.33 13.74
CA CYS A 137 -2.74 7.52 15.18
C CYS A 137 -2.05 6.33 15.83
N LYS A 138 -1.37 6.56 16.95
CA LYS A 138 -0.85 5.49 17.79
C LYS A 138 -1.10 5.78 19.26
N ILE A 139 -1.27 4.73 20.04
CA ILE A 139 -1.41 4.75 21.48
C ILE A 139 -0.26 3.96 22.06
N THR A 140 0.64 4.64 22.79
CA THR A 140 1.73 4.02 23.53
C THR A 140 1.37 3.91 25.00
N ARG A 141 2.00 2.94 25.69
CA ARG A 141 1.90 2.81 27.13
C ARG A 141 3.20 3.31 27.76
N GLU A 142 3.06 4.21 28.70
CA GLU A 142 4.15 4.73 29.50
C GLU A 142 3.91 4.41 30.99
N GLU A 143 4.96 4.45 31.79
CA GLU A 143 4.88 4.27 33.24
C GLU A 143 5.45 5.49 33.94
N THR A 144 4.69 6.05 34.89
CA THR A 144 5.19 7.14 35.72
C THR A 144 6.25 6.66 36.70
N PRO A 145 7.08 7.55 37.28
CA PRO A 145 8.04 7.18 38.31
C PRO A 145 7.40 6.51 39.54
N GLU A 146 6.10 6.74 39.78
CA GLU A 146 5.32 6.12 40.86
C GLU A 146 4.71 4.77 40.46
N GLY A 147 5.01 4.25 39.26
CA GLY A 147 4.50 2.96 38.76
C GLY A 147 3.06 3.00 38.25
N ARG A 148 2.53 4.19 37.91
CA ARG A 148 1.20 4.31 37.34
C ARG A 148 1.25 4.25 35.83
N GLU A 149 0.44 3.40 35.21
CA GLU A 149 0.30 3.31 33.76
C GLU A 149 -0.38 4.56 33.17
N LEU A 150 0.18 5.05 32.08
CA LEU A 150 -0.37 6.13 31.26
C LEU A 150 -0.45 5.66 29.81
N TYR A 151 -1.49 6.13 29.11
CA TYR A 151 -1.63 5.93 27.69
C TYR A 151 -1.47 7.26 26.98
N VAL A 152 -0.49 7.35 26.09
CA VAL A 152 -0.21 8.55 25.31
C VAL A 152 -0.74 8.35 23.89
N VAL A 153 -1.58 9.29 23.44
CA VAL A 153 -2.21 9.26 22.12
C VAL A 153 -1.50 10.25 21.21
N GLU A 154 -1.03 9.79 20.09
CA GLU A 154 -0.41 10.59 19.03
C GLU A 154 -1.09 10.31 17.68
N GLY A 155 -1.18 11.31 16.79
CA GLY A 155 -1.75 11.09 15.48
C GLY A 155 -1.98 12.36 14.69
N GLU A 156 -2.34 12.20 13.44
CA GLU A 156 -2.76 13.30 12.57
C GLU A 156 -4.04 13.95 13.13
N GLY A 157 -4.08 15.27 13.10
CA GLY A 157 -5.18 16.03 13.68
C GLY A 157 -5.21 16.05 15.21
N LEU A 158 -4.45 15.19 15.90
CA LEU A 158 -4.38 15.13 17.36
C LEU A 158 -3.10 15.76 17.91
N ARG A 159 -2.10 15.94 17.09
CA ARG A 159 -0.80 16.48 17.49
C ARG A 159 -0.42 17.68 16.64
N HIS A 160 0.02 18.74 17.30
CA HIS A 160 0.67 19.87 16.63
C HIS A 160 2.13 19.55 16.33
N CYS A 161 2.66 20.15 15.28
CA CYS A 161 4.06 20.02 14.93
C CYS A 161 4.93 20.62 16.07
N VAL A 162 5.89 19.85 16.58
CA VAL A 162 6.79 20.31 17.66
C VAL A 162 7.70 21.48 17.24
N TYR A 163 7.90 21.69 15.95
CA TYR A 163 8.66 22.81 15.40
C TYR A 163 7.81 24.01 15.01
N ASP A 164 6.48 23.82 14.94
CA ASP A 164 5.55 24.88 14.58
C ASP A 164 4.17 24.53 15.17
N MET A 165 3.91 25.04 16.38
CA MET A 165 2.70 24.73 17.14
C MET A 165 1.40 25.21 16.49
N GLU A 166 1.49 26.05 15.46
CA GLU A 166 0.33 26.50 14.67
C GLU A 166 -0.07 25.48 13.60
N LYS A 167 0.81 24.52 13.29
CA LYS A 167 0.55 23.48 12.31
C LYS A 167 0.20 22.14 12.92
N VAL A 168 -0.80 21.50 12.34
CA VAL A 168 -1.07 20.09 12.61
C VAL A 168 0.09 19.24 12.11
N CYS A 169 0.44 18.20 12.83
CA CYS A 169 1.51 17.30 12.46
C CYS A 169 1.18 16.58 11.14
N THR A 170 2.05 16.72 10.15
CA THR A 170 1.97 16.03 8.85
C THR A 170 2.91 14.82 8.79
N TYR A 171 3.47 14.42 9.92
CA TYR A 171 4.44 13.33 10.01
C TYR A 171 5.59 13.42 8.99
N CYS A 172 6.28 14.55 8.99
CA CYS A 172 7.45 14.76 8.12
C CYS A 172 8.74 14.09 8.64
N GLY A 173 8.69 13.40 9.76
CA GLY A 173 9.81 12.68 10.36
C GLY A 173 10.87 13.50 11.09
N LYS A 174 10.84 14.82 11.02
CA LYS A 174 11.90 15.66 11.62
C LYS A 174 12.03 15.48 13.13
N CYS A 175 10.92 15.47 13.86
CA CYS A 175 10.93 15.28 15.32
C CYS A 175 11.31 13.84 15.69
N PHE A 176 10.90 12.86 14.92
CA PHE A 176 11.26 11.47 15.12
C PHE A 176 12.76 11.24 14.93
N SER A 177 13.35 11.83 13.88
CA SER A 177 14.80 11.82 13.69
C SER A 177 15.56 12.41 14.89
N GLN A 178 15.02 13.47 15.49
CA GLN A 178 15.60 14.08 16.68
C GLN A 178 15.48 13.16 17.89
N GLN A 179 14.32 12.56 18.13
CA GLN A 179 14.13 11.60 19.23
C GLN A 179 15.04 10.37 19.11
N ALA A 180 15.19 9.84 17.88
CA ALA A 180 16.10 8.73 17.63
C ALA A 180 17.56 9.07 17.92
N GLN A 181 17.95 10.34 17.80
CA GLN A 181 19.29 10.83 18.17
C GLN A 181 19.45 11.06 19.68
N GLU A 182 18.36 11.35 20.38
CA GLU A 182 18.34 11.67 21.82
C GLU A 182 18.15 10.44 22.71
N THR A 183 17.74 9.29 22.16
CA THR A 183 17.53 8.06 22.94
C THR A 183 18.86 7.29 23.07
N PRO A 184 19.49 7.27 24.24
CA PRO A 184 20.83 6.70 24.41
C PRO A 184 20.84 5.18 24.64
N VAL A 185 19.73 4.49 24.40
CA VAL A 185 19.60 3.05 24.62
C VAL A 185 20.04 2.32 23.35
N SER A 186 20.96 1.35 23.49
CA SER A 186 21.34 0.51 22.36
C SER A 186 20.18 -0.40 21.93
N ASP A 187 20.17 -0.80 20.65
CA ASP A 187 19.17 -1.75 20.13
C ASP A 187 19.12 -3.06 20.95
N GLU A 188 20.29 -3.53 21.41
CA GLU A 188 20.38 -4.72 22.25
C GLU A 188 19.69 -4.52 23.60
N GLU A 189 19.90 -3.39 24.26
CA GLU A 189 19.25 -3.05 25.52
C GLU A 189 17.75 -2.84 25.34
N PHE A 190 17.35 -2.18 24.25
CA PHE A 190 15.94 -1.98 23.88
C PHE A 190 15.22 -3.31 23.60
N LEU A 191 15.89 -4.26 22.93
CA LEU A 191 15.32 -5.57 22.60
C LEU A 191 15.37 -6.57 23.76
N ALA A 192 16.09 -6.30 24.83
CA ALA A 192 16.26 -7.26 25.94
C ALA A 192 14.93 -7.79 26.52
N PRO A 193 13.89 -6.97 26.79
CA PRO A 193 12.60 -7.46 27.27
C PRO A 193 11.92 -8.41 26.27
N TYR A 194 12.04 -8.15 24.99
CA TYR A 194 11.44 -8.96 23.92
C TYR A 194 12.15 -10.30 23.76
N ARG A 195 13.49 -10.33 23.95
CA ARG A 195 14.26 -11.57 23.99
C ARG A 195 13.85 -12.47 25.18
N GLU A 196 13.45 -11.88 26.30
CA GLU A 196 12.87 -12.66 27.41
C GLU A 196 11.51 -13.27 27.04
N MET A 197 10.64 -12.52 26.33
CA MET A 197 9.35 -13.01 25.84
C MET A 197 9.50 -14.21 24.88
N GLU A 198 10.58 -14.25 24.09
CA GLU A 198 10.87 -15.35 23.17
C GLU A 198 11.13 -16.71 23.87
N LYS A 199 11.40 -16.71 25.18
CA LYS A 199 11.55 -17.95 25.97
C LYS A 199 10.24 -18.68 26.16
N GLU A 200 9.11 -17.97 26.06
CA GLU A 200 7.80 -18.61 26.09
C GLU A 200 7.49 -19.24 24.72
N PRO A 201 6.90 -20.43 24.69
CA PRO A 201 6.52 -21.05 23.42
C PRO A 201 5.54 -20.19 22.64
N ARG A 202 5.82 -19.98 21.36
CA ARG A 202 4.91 -19.30 20.45
C ARG A 202 3.61 -20.09 20.29
N THR A 203 2.46 -19.44 20.43
CA THR A 203 1.15 -20.08 20.33
C THR A 203 0.65 -20.16 18.88
N GLY A 204 1.17 -19.31 17.98
CA GLY A 204 0.68 -19.16 16.62
C GLY A 204 -0.66 -18.41 16.51
N LYS A 205 -1.12 -17.78 17.59
CA LYS A 205 -2.40 -17.05 17.65
C LYS A 205 -2.49 -15.94 16.60
N TYR A 206 -1.36 -15.34 16.26
CA TYR A 206 -1.28 -14.18 15.35
C TYR A 206 -0.94 -14.55 13.91
N ASP A 207 -0.72 -15.84 13.59
CA ASP A 207 -0.39 -16.30 12.21
C ASP A 207 -1.47 -15.95 11.20
N LYS A 208 -2.72 -15.89 11.64
CA LYS A 208 -3.87 -15.48 10.83
C LYS A 208 -3.81 -14.03 10.31
N TYR A 209 -2.91 -13.22 10.85
CA TYR A 209 -2.66 -11.83 10.44
C TYR A 209 -1.44 -11.70 9.53
N VAL A 210 -0.75 -12.79 9.27
CA VAL A 210 0.48 -12.81 8.47
C VAL A 210 0.19 -13.43 7.11
N TYR A 211 0.53 -12.72 6.06
CA TYR A 211 0.42 -13.19 4.68
C TYR A 211 1.76 -13.04 3.98
N THR A 212 2.45 -14.15 3.75
CA THR A 212 3.60 -14.19 2.86
C THR A 212 3.11 -14.10 1.43
N ILE A 213 3.60 -13.11 0.69
CA ILE A 213 3.15 -12.84 -0.67
C ILE A 213 3.72 -13.91 -1.60
N PRO A 214 2.87 -14.72 -2.25
CA PRO A 214 3.35 -15.69 -3.23
C PRO A 214 3.61 -15.03 -4.57
N PRO A 215 4.55 -15.55 -5.39
CA PRO A 215 4.70 -15.10 -6.77
C PRO A 215 3.50 -15.54 -7.62
N GLU A 216 2.85 -14.58 -8.28
CA GLU A 216 1.73 -14.82 -9.18
C GLU A 216 2.24 -14.79 -10.62
N TYR A 217 2.35 -15.97 -11.25
CA TYR A 217 2.76 -16.08 -12.66
C TYR A 217 1.56 -15.87 -13.59
N HIS A 218 1.69 -14.88 -14.50
CA HIS A 218 0.66 -14.50 -15.45
C HIS A 218 1.14 -14.65 -16.90
N GLN A 219 0.21 -14.51 -17.84
CA GLN A 219 0.45 -14.59 -19.28
C GLN A 219 0.17 -13.25 -20.00
N TRP A 220 0.41 -12.13 -19.34
CA TRP A 220 0.17 -10.78 -19.89
C TRP A 220 1.30 -10.31 -20.82
N GLY A 221 2.07 -11.23 -21.39
CA GLY A 221 3.18 -10.92 -22.26
C GLY A 221 4.34 -10.23 -21.54
N GLU A 222 5.11 -9.46 -22.30
CA GLU A 222 6.29 -8.74 -21.80
C GLU A 222 5.96 -7.31 -21.31
N THR A 223 4.70 -6.93 -21.31
CA THR A 223 4.28 -5.58 -20.90
C THR A 223 4.38 -5.39 -19.39
N PHE A 224 4.17 -6.46 -18.64
CA PHE A 224 4.22 -6.47 -17.19
C PHE A 224 5.37 -7.34 -16.68
N ALA A 225 5.96 -6.98 -15.54
CA ALA A 225 6.91 -7.84 -14.86
C ALA A 225 6.23 -9.13 -14.38
N ASN A 226 6.97 -10.21 -14.41
CA ASN A 226 6.48 -11.54 -14.07
C ASN A 226 7.53 -12.27 -13.22
N PRO A 227 7.21 -12.75 -12.01
CA PRO A 227 5.88 -12.81 -11.42
C PRO A 227 5.36 -11.47 -10.88
N ARG A 228 4.05 -11.37 -10.78
CA ARG A 228 3.33 -10.29 -10.10
C ARG A 228 3.26 -10.56 -8.59
N ALA A 229 3.11 -9.51 -7.81
CA ALA A 229 2.80 -9.58 -6.37
C ALA A 229 1.44 -8.93 -6.07
N GLY A 230 0.71 -9.49 -5.10
CA GLY A 230 -0.58 -8.94 -4.72
C GLY A 230 -1.07 -9.39 -3.35
N PHE A 231 -2.02 -8.64 -2.82
CA PHE A 231 -2.76 -8.95 -1.61
C PHE A 231 -4.26 -9.06 -1.93
N PRO A 232 -4.77 -10.27 -2.09
CA PRO A 232 -6.19 -10.48 -2.48
C PRO A 232 -7.19 -10.25 -1.33
N GLY A 233 -6.85 -9.45 -0.33
CA GLY A 233 -7.74 -8.98 0.72
C GLY A 233 -8.46 -10.09 1.48
N VAL A 234 -9.81 -10.01 1.51
CA VAL A 234 -10.67 -10.97 2.23
C VAL A 234 -10.56 -12.41 1.73
N THR A 235 -10.00 -12.63 0.55
CA THR A 235 -9.82 -13.97 -0.03
C THR A 235 -8.76 -14.77 0.72
N VAL A 236 -7.75 -14.10 1.25
CA VAL A 236 -6.63 -14.72 1.97
C VAL A 236 -6.59 -14.37 3.44
N MET A 237 -7.23 -13.27 3.83
CA MET A 237 -7.23 -12.79 5.20
C MET A 237 -8.64 -12.31 5.58
N GLU A 238 -9.36 -13.14 6.35
CA GLU A 238 -10.70 -12.80 6.82
C GLU A 238 -10.73 -11.42 7.50
N LYS A 239 -11.74 -10.61 7.18
CA LYS A 239 -11.91 -9.24 7.68
C LYS A 239 -10.82 -8.25 7.25
N SER A 240 -10.05 -8.56 6.20
CA SER A 240 -9.20 -7.55 5.59
C SER A 240 -10.03 -6.36 5.11
N LYS A 241 -9.46 -5.17 5.26
CA LYS A 241 -10.04 -3.90 4.80
C LYS A 241 -9.42 -3.43 3.49
N LEU A 242 -8.40 -4.10 3.01
CA LEU A 242 -7.66 -3.70 1.83
C LEU A 242 -7.52 -4.86 0.85
N TYR A 243 -7.52 -4.52 -0.42
CA TYR A 243 -7.12 -5.33 -1.56
C TYR A 243 -6.17 -4.49 -2.41
N PHE A 244 -5.01 -4.98 -2.80
CA PHE A 244 -4.06 -4.25 -3.65
C PHE A 244 -3.07 -5.19 -4.34
N GLY A 245 -2.34 -4.65 -5.33
CA GLY A 245 -1.28 -5.40 -6.00
C GLY A 245 -0.24 -4.48 -6.62
N TRP A 246 0.89 -5.02 -6.99
CA TRP A 246 1.95 -4.34 -7.71
C TRP A 246 1.95 -4.80 -9.16
N ASP A 247 1.51 -3.94 -10.06
CA ASP A 247 1.53 -4.14 -11.50
C ASP A 247 2.69 -3.32 -12.07
N ILE A 248 3.81 -3.99 -12.32
CA ILE A 248 5.03 -3.33 -12.79
C ILE A 248 5.01 -3.25 -14.31
N MET A 249 4.88 -2.03 -14.83
CA MET A 249 4.80 -1.73 -16.25
C MET A 249 6.19 -1.66 -16.86
N LEU A 250 6.46 -2.50 -17.85
CA LEU A 250 7.75 -2.57 -18.55
C LEU A 250 7.71 -1.94 -19.95
N LYS A 251 6.54 -1.88 -20.58
CA LYS A 251 6.35 -1.38 -21.93
C LYS A 251 5.08 -0.54 -22.04
N GLU A 252 5.07 0.28 -23.07
CA GLU A 252 3.93 1.11 -23.44
C GLU A 252 2.71 0.23 -23.74
N CYS A 253 1.58 0.60 -23.16
CA CYS A 253 0.29 -0.02 -23.46
C CYS A 253 -0.87 0.84 -22.93
N PRO A 254 -2.04 0.74 -23.54
CA PRO A 254 -3.28 1.10 -22.84
C PRO A 254 -3.63 0.01 -21.84
N MET A 255 -4.10 0.41 -20.68
CA MET A 255 -4.50 -0.51 -19.61
C MET A 255 -5.95 -0.22 -19.23
N ASP A 256 -6.73 -1.28 -19.16
CA ASP A 256 -8.13 -1.32 -18.79
C ASP A 256 -9.07 -0.49 -19.72
N THR A 257 -10.35 -0.70 -19.54
CA THR A 257 -11.44 0.02 -20.23
C THR A 257 -12.11 0.96 -19.24
N ALA A 258 -12.85 1.95 -19.75
CA ALA A 258 -13.63 2.84 -18.90
C ALA A 258 -14.59 2.04 -18.01
N HIS A 259 -14.53 2.27 -16.69
CA HIS A 259 -15.33 1.58 -15.70
C HIS A 259 -15.57 2.44 -14.45
N ILE A 260 -16.45 1.98 -13.58
CA ILE A 260 -16.70 2.57 -12.26
C ILE A 260 -16.66 1.49 -11.19
N HIS A 261 -16.46 1.92 -9.95
CA HIS A 261 -16.73 1.14 -8.74
C HIS A 261 -17.98 1.68 -8.05
N HIS A 262 -18.95 0.82 -7.75
CA HIS A 262 -20.24 1.30 -7.26
C HIS A 262 -20.25 1.62 -5.76
N ALA A 263 -19.55 0.84 -4.96
CA ALA A 263 -19.59 0.96 -3.49
C ALA A 263 -18.19 1.10 -2.88
N VAL A 264 -17.17 1.05 -3.69
CA VAL A 264 -15.77 1.07 -3.26
C VAL A 264 -15.08 2.23 -3.96
N GLU A 265 -14.22 2.93 -3.27
CA GLU A 265 -13.26 3.83 -3.90
C GLU A 265 -12.00 3.06 -4.31
N GLU A 266 -11.20 3.65 -5.17
CA GLU A 266 -9.91 3.11 -5.59
C GLU A 266 -8.83 4.17 -5.46
N TYR A 267 -7.63 3.74 -5.11
CA TYR A 267 -6.43 4.57 -5.17
C TYR A 267 -5.49 4.01 -6.21
N LEU A 268 -5.18 4.82 -7.21
CA LEU A 268 -4.22 4.50 -8.26
C LEU A 268 -2.88 5.12 -7.87
N VAL A 269 -1.91 4.30 -7.47
CA VAL A 269 -0.60 4.75 -7.02
C VAL A 269 0.44 4.49 -8.10
N PHE A 270 1.16 5.54 -8.50
CA PHE A 270 2.23 5.48 -9.49
C PHE A 270 3.55 5.89 -8.85
N THR A 271 4.59 5.06 -8.96
CA THR A 271 5.95 5.38 -8.52
C THR A 271 6.98 4.81 -9.48
N GLY A 272 8.23 5.26 -9.38
CA GLY A 272 9.34 4.51 -9.96
C GLY A 272 9.49 3.15 -9.28
N CYS A 273 10.17 2.21 -9.92
CA CYS A 273 10.33 0.84 -9.42
C CYS A 273 11.54 0.65 -8.53
N ASP A 274 12.53 1.53 -8.58
CA ASP A 274 13.61 1.56 -7.61
C ASP A 274 13.21 2.49 -6.46
N LEU A 275 12.78 1.90 -5.35
CA LEU A 275 12.31 2.64 -4.19
C LEU A 275 13.42 3.28 -3.36
N MET A 276 14.71 3.04 -3.71
CA MET A 276 15.84 3.81 -3.17
C MET A 276 15.76 5.27 -3.62
N ASP A 277 15.24 5.53 -4.81
CA ASP A 277 14.86 6.86 -5.29
C ASP A 277 13.64 6.75 -6.24
N PRO A 278 12.41 6.76 -5.69
CA PRO A 278 11.20 6.58 -6.47
C PRO A 278 10.95 7.72 -7.46
N PHE A 279 11.62 8.86 -7.31
CA PHE A 279 11.52 10.01 -8.20
C PHE A 279 12.50 9.89 -9.38
N ALA A 280 13.78 9.60 -9.13
CA ALA A 280 14.76 9.43 -10.18
C ALA A 280 14.53 8.15 -11.00
N SER A 281 13.87 7.16 -10.43
CA SER A 281 13.47 5.94 -11.15
C SER A 281 12.16 6.08 -11.92
N PHE A 282 11.38 7.15 -11.71
CA PHE A 282 10.18 7.43 -12.50
C PHE A 282 10.56 8.15 -13.81
N ASP A 283 10.47 7.45 -14.93
CA ASP A 283 10.69 8.00 -16.27
C ASP A 283 9.62 7.48 -17.22
N ALA A 284 8.43 8.09 -17.16
CA ALA A 284 7.29 7.73 -17.97
C ALA A 284 6.37 8.91 -18.23
N ASP A 285 5.60 8.83 -19.32
CA ASP A 285 4.48 9.70 -19.61
C ASP A 285 3.21 8.86 -19.65
N ILE A 286 2.31 9.12 -18.70
CA ILE A 286 1.09 8.34 -18.50
C ILE A 286 -0.11 9.30 -18.56
N GLU A 287 -1.19 8.85 -19.18
CA GLU A 287 -2.47 9.55 -19.20
C GLU A 287 -3.54 8.67 -18.60
N ILE A 288 -4.46 9.25 -17.85
CA ILE A 288 -5.67 8.63 -17.38
C ILE A 288 -6.89 9.49 -17.76
N LEU A 289 -7.98 8.85 -18.10
CA LEU A 289 -9.25 9.51 -18.32
C LEU A 289 -10.11 9.38 -17.07
N ILE A 290 -10.73 10.50 -16.64
CA ILE A 290 -11.62 10.55 -15.47
C ILE A 290 -12.86 11.39 -15.85
N GLY A 291 -14.06 10.91 -15.49
CA GLY A 291 -15.31 11.61 -15.83
C GLY A 291 -16.52 11.14 -15.05
N GLU A 292 -17.61 11.86 -15.16
CA GLU A 292 -18.92 11.46 -14.64
C GLU A 292 -19.68 10.54 -15.61
N ASP A 293 -19.28 10.55 -16.86
CA ASP A 293 -19.87 9.78 -17.95
C ASP A 293 -18.73 9.25 -18.85
N PRO A 294 -18.75 7.98 -19.27
CA PRO A 294 -17.70 7.41 -20.10
C PRO A 294 -17.58 8.02 -21.51
N ASP A 295 -18.55 8.79 -21.95
CA ASP A 295 -18.51 9.52 -23.24
C ASP A 295 -17.92 10.93 -23.09
N HIS A 296 -17.78 11.44 -21.85
CA HIS A 296 -17.32 12.79 -21.54
C HIS A 296 -16.29 12.73 -20.40
N MET A 297 -15.08 12.34 -20.74
CA MET A 297 -13.98 12.20 -19.77
C MET A 297 -12.90 13.24 -20.04
N GLU A 298 -12.27 13.74 -18.97
CA GLU A 298 -11.11 14.60 -19.02
C GLU A 298 -9.84 13.77 -18.94
N THR A 299 -8.80 14.20 -19.65
CA THR A 299 -7.48 13.55 -19.63
C THR A 299 -6.59 14.23 -18.61
N TYR A 300 -5.95 13.42 -17.77
CA TYR A 300 -4.98 13.84 -16.76
C TYR A 300 -3.63 13.21 -17.01
N GLU A 301 -2.57 14.02 -16.93
CA GLU A 301 -1.20 13.60 -17.18
C GLU A 301 -0.48 13.26 -15.86
N ILE A 302 0.24 12.14 -15.85
CA ILE A 302 1.06 11.66 -14.74
C ILE A 302 2.51 11.58 -15.22
N THR A 303 3.36 12.45 -14.68
CA THR A 303 4.77 12.59 -15.08
C THR A 303 5.74 12.41 -13.90
N GLY A 304 5.26 11.91 -12.77
CA GLY A 304 6.03 11.65 -11.55
C GLY A 304 5.21 10.87 -10.54
N PRO A 305 5.77 10.51 -9.39
CA PRO A 305 5.07 9.81 -8.33
C PRO A 305 3.75 10.50 -7.96
N THR A 306 2.65 9.77 -8.10
CA THR A 306 1.28 10.33 -7.99
C THR A 306 0.34 9.31 -7.38
N VAL A 307 -0.61 9.80 -6.58
CA VAL A 307 -1.79 9.05 -6.12
C VAL A 307 -3.03 9.73 -6.69
N ILE A 308 -3.93 8.94 -7.25
CA ILE A 308 -5.24 9.41 -7.69
C ILE A 308 -6.30 8.64 -6.91
N ARG A 309 -7.13 9.34 -6.15
CA ARG A 309 -8.30 8.75 -5.50
C ARG A 309 -9.49 8.79 -6.45
N ILE A 310 -10.07 7.65 -6.72
CA ILE A 310 -11.28 7.51 -7.52
C ILE A 310 -12.46 7.24 -6.58
N PRO A 311 -13.33 8.21 -6.32
CA PRO A 311 -14.54 8.00 -5.52
C PRO A 311 -15.49 7.00 -6.18
N PRO A 312 -16.39 6.37 -5.41
CA PRO A 312 -17.44 5.54 -5.98
C PRO A 312 -18.24 6.28 -7.06
N ASN A 313 -18.59 5.57 -8.13
CA ASN A 313 -19.35 6.05 -9.29
C ASN A 313 -18.66 7.13 -10.15
N VAL A 314 -17.39 7.36 -10.00
CA VAL A 314 -16.58 8.16 -10.93
C VAL A 314 -16.02 7.24 -12.01
N TRP A 315 -16.31 7.55 -13.27
CA TRP A 315 -15.77 6.83 -14.42
C TRP A 315 -14.29 7.15 -14.58
N HIS A 316 -13.48 6.13 -14.78
CA HIS A 316 -12.06 6.28 -15.01
C HIS A 316 -11.53 5.18 -15.92
N CYS A 317 -10.28 5.31 -16.35
CA CYS A 317 -9.67 4.49 -17.40
C CYS A 317 -10.23 4.78 -18.82
N PRO A 318 -9.46 4.46 -19.86
CA PRO A 318 -8.17 3.75 -19.84
C PRO A 318 -7.06 4.57 -19.19
N ILE A 319 -6.09 3.83 -18.62
CA ILE A 319 -4.77 4.35 -18.29
C ILE A 319 -3.88 4.07 -19.51
N ASN A 320 -3.31 5.09 -20.09
CA ASN A 320 -2.46 4.96 -21.25
C ASN A 320 -1.00 5.25 -20.89
N PHE A 321 -0.18 4.20 -20.80
CA PHE A 321 1.26 4.29 -20.62
C PHE A 321 1.89 4.64 -21.99
N LYS A 322 1.98 5.93 -22.31
CA LYS A 322 2.39 6.44 -23.62
C LYS A 322 3.88 6.30 -23.88
N ARG A 323 4.68 6.44 -22.85
CA ARG A 323 6.13 6.27 -22.87
C ARG A 323 6.57 5.64 -21.56
N ILE A 324 7.40 4.64 -21.65
CA ILE A 324 8.07 3.98 -20.53
C ILE A 324 9.58 4.03 -20.79
N GLY A 325 10.28 5.01 -20.23
CA GLY A 325 11.73 5.09 -20.27
C GLY A 325 12.41 4.23 -19.21
N LYS A 326 11.75 4.07 -18.06
CA LYS A 326 12.09 3.13 -16.97
C LYS A 326 10.82 2.43 -16.50
N PRO A 327 10.91 1.20 -15.94
CA PRO A 327 9.74 0.53 -15.38
C PRO A 327 8.99 1.38 -14.37
N VAL A 328 7.66 1.31 -14.39
CA VAL A 328 6.77 2.05 -13.50
C VAL A 328 5.98 1.09 -12.65
N ASN A 329 5.94 1.32 -11.37
CA ASN A 329 5.02 0.66 -10.46
C ASN A 329 3.64 1.32 -10.55
N PHE A 330 2.65 0.51 -10.88
CA PHE A 330 1.23 0.83 -10.73
C PHE A 330 0.66 -0.04 -9.63
N MET A 331 0.14 0.58 -8.57
CA MET A 331 -0.40 -0.12 -7.42
C MET A 331 -1.84 0.34 -7.17
N PRO A 332 -2.85 -0.39 -7.68
CA PRO A 332 -4.24 -0.14 -7.34
C PRO A 332 -4.51 -0.61 -5.91
N ILE A 333 -5.16 0.22 -5.10
CA ILE A 333 -5.56 -0.09 -3.72
C ILE A 333 -7.08 0.08 -3.62
N TYR A 334 -7.75 -0.96 -3.15
CA TYR A 334 -9.20 -0.95 -2.91
C TYR A 334 -9.46 -1.07 -1.41
N PRO A 335 -10.01 -0.05 -0.77
CA PRO A 335 -10.62 -0.19 0.55
C PRO A 335 -11.78 -1.19 0.54
N ASP A 336 -12.14 -1.71 1.73
CA ASP A 336 -13.12 -2.78 1.95
C ASP A 336 -12.67 -4.21 1.62
N GLY A 337 -11.39 -4.42 1.27
CA GLY A 337 -10.77 -5.74 1.15
C GLY A 337 -11.23 -6.57 -0.04
N CYS A 338 -11.91 -5.96 -1.01
CA CYS A 338 -12.35 -6.62 -2.23
C CYS A 338 -12.23 -5.69 -3.44
N TRP A 339 -12.26 -6.30 -4.63
CA TRP A 339 -12.18 -5.62 -5.90
C TRP A 339 -13.45 -5.85 -6.70
N SER A 340 -13.98 -4.81 -7.32
CA SER A 340 -15.09 -4.92 -8.27
C SER A 340 -15.05 -3.80 -9.29
N LYS A 341 -15.54 -4.04 -10.50
CA LYS A 341 -15.74 -3.00 -11.50
C LYS A 341 -17.01 -3.21 -12.29
N ILE A 342 -17.56 -2.12 -12.81
CA ILE A 342 -18.73 -2.07 -13.66
C ILE A 342 -18.33 -1.39 -14.96
N THR A 343 -18.42 -2.12 -16.07
CA THR A 343 -18.17 -1.61 -17.42
C THR A 343 -19.46 -1.43 -18.17
N ARG A 344 -19.51 -0.42 -19.06
CA ARG A 344 -20.60 -0.28 -20.04
C ARG A 344 -20.20 -1.00 -21.33
N GLU A 345 -20.92 -2.10 -21.66
CA GLU A 345 -20.58 -2.88 -22.84
C GLU A 345 -21.14 -2.29 -24.14
N TYR A 346 -22.43 -1.96 -24.16
CA TYR A 346 -23.06 -1.37 -25.35
C TYR A 346 -24.33 -0.59 -25.00
N ILE A 347 -24.76 0.25 -25.92
CA ILE A 347 -26.04 0.94 -25.87
C ILE A 347 -27.06 0.14 -26.69
N LYS A 348 -28.19 -0.25 -26.08
CA LYS A 348 -29.26 -0.96 -26.72
C LYS A 348 -29.98 -0.05 -27.75
N PRO A 349 -30.78 -0.62 -28.70
CA PRO A 349 -31.54 0.15 -29.68
C PRO A 349 -32.54 1.14 -29.07
N ASP A 350 -32.99 0.92 -27.84
CA ASP A 350 -33.87 1.82 -27.09
C ASP A 350 -33.11 2.95 -26.36
N GLY A 351 -31.80 3.04 -26.55
CA GLY A 351 -30.94 4.02 -25.90
C GLY A 351 -30.48 3.67 -24.48
N SER A 352 -30.88 2.54 -23.92
CA SER A 352 -30.47 2.10 -22.59
C SER A 352 -29.10 1.42 -22.65
N PRO A 353 -28.19 1.69 -21.67
CA PRO A 353 -26.89 1.00 -21.61
C PRO A 353 -27.02 -0.42 -21.05
N THR A 354 -26.08 -1.27 -21.43
CA THR A 354 -25.85 -2.57 -20.80
C THR A 354 -24.58 -2.50 -19.97
N PHE A 355 -24.66 -2.97 -18.72
CA PHE A 355 -23.55 -3.00 -17.80
C PHE A 355 -23.13 -4.41 -17.46
N VAL A 356 -21.82 -4.61 -17.30
CA VAL A 356 -21.22 -5.86 -16.83
C VAL A 356 -20.52 -5.60 -15.50
N TYR A 357 -20.82 -6.48 -14.55
CA TYR A 357 -20.25 -6.45 -13.20
C TYR A 357 -19.18 -7.53 -13.08
N GLU A 358 -17.99 -7.15 -12.63
CA GLU A 358 -16.87 -8.05 -12.37
C GLU A 358 -16.31 -7.78 -10.97
N GLY A 359 -15.76 -8.81 -10.31
CA GLY A 359 -15.10 -8.59 -9.02
C GLY A 359 -14.97 -9.82 -8.15
N VAL A 360 -14.19 -9.70 -7.12
CA VAL A 360 -14.04 -10.71 -6.07
C VAL A 360 -15.31 -10.70 -5.21
N GLY A 361 -15.98 -11.86 -5.13
CA GLY A 361 -17.22 -12.00 -4.36
C GLY A 361 -18.49 -11.49 -5.08
N LEU A 362 -18.38 -10.74 -6.18
CA LEU A 362 -19.51 -10.17 -6.92
C LEU A 362 -19.72 -10.83 -8.29
N ALA A 363 -18.67 -11.27 -8.95
CA ALA A 363 -18.75 -11.87 -10.28
C ALA A 363 -18.39 -13.34 -10.29
N ARG A 364 -18.97 -14.05 -11.25
CA ARG A 364 -18.54 -15.39 -11.60
C ARG A 364 -17.28 -15.33 -12.45
N CYS A 365 -16.40 -16.30 -12.29
CA CYS A 365 -15.23 -16.42 -13.14
C CYS A 365 -15.66 -16.60 -14.61
N ARG A 366 -15.17 -15.76 -15.54
CA ARG A 366 -15.48 -15.85 -16.96
C ARG A 366 -15.06 -17.19 -17.59
N LEU A 367 -13.99 -17.79 -17.05
CA LEU A 367 -13.46 -19.08 -17.55
C LEU A 367 -14.08 -20.29 -16.85
N ASN A 368 -14.79 -20.09 -15.75
CA ASN A 368 -15.51 -21.11 -15.00
C ASN A 368 -16.68 -20.50 -14.23
N PRO A 369 -17.89 -20.46 -14.83
CA PRO A 369 -19.05 -19.82 -14.25
C PRO A 369 -19.50 -20.38 -12.89
N ASP A 370 -19.07 -21.58 -12.53
CA ASP A 370 -19.41 -22.20 -11.24
C ASP A 370 -18.53 -21.67 -10.09
N LYS A 371 -17.49 -20.90 -10.42
CA LYS A 371 -16.58 -20.31 -9.43
C LYS A 371 -16.80 -18.82 -9.30
N VAL A 372 -16.70 -18.31 -8.06
CA VAL A 372 -16.52 -16.90 -7.81
C VAL A 372 -15.17 -16.46 -8.36
N CYS A 373 -15.10 -15.28 -8.95
CA CYS A 373 -13.85 -14.74 -9.48
C CYS A 373 -12.83 -14.57 -8.38
N GLY A 374 -11.68 -15.25 -8.48
CA GLY A 374 -10.54 -15.12 -7.58
C GLY A 374 -9.44 -14.23 -8.15
N TYR A 375 -9.74 -13.45 -9.22
CA TYR A 375 -8.78 -12.57 -9.91
C TYR A 375 -7.42 -13.24 -10.20
N CYS A 376 -7.44 -14.25 -11.03
CA CYS A 376 -6.20 -14.93 -11.44
C CYS A 376 -5.52 -14.32 -12.69
N GLY A 377 -6.04 -13.20 -13.22
CA GLY A 377 -5.51 -12.52 -14.39
C GLY A 377 -5.77 -13.18 -15.76
N LYS A 378 -6.28 -14.39 -15.83
CA LYS A 378 -6.42 -15.12 -17.10
C LYS A 378 -7.39 -14.47 -18.08
N CYS A 379 -8.55 -13.99 -17.60
CA CYS A 379 -9.51 -13.29 -18.45
C CYS A 379 -9.01 -11.92 -18.90
N PHE A 380 -8.19 -11.26 -18.06
CA PHE A 380 -7.53 -10.01 -18.41
C PHE A 380 -6.49 -10.22 -19.51
N SER A 381 -5.71 -11.30 -19.43
CA SER A 381 -4.77 -11.65 -20.51
C SER A 381 -5.48 -11.85 -21.84
N MET A 382 -6.62 -12.55 -21.84
CA MET A 382 -7.42 -12.75 -23.06
C MET A 382 -7.97 -11.42 -23.60
N MET A 383 -8.42 -10.53 -22.75
CA MET A 383 -8.89 -9.19 -23.15
C MET A 383 -7.75 -8.36 -23.77
N MET A 384 -6.57 -8.41 -23.21
CA MET A 384 -5.39 -7.72 -23.75
C MET A 384 -4.98 -8.27 -25.11
N ASP A 385 -5.06 -9.59 -25.30
CA ASP A 385 -4.78 -10.22 -26.60
C ASP A 385 -5.80 -9.76 -27.65
N GLU A 386 -7.10 -9.71 -27.34
CA GLU A 386 -8.16 -9.20 -28.22
C GLU A 386 -7.97 -7.71 -28.55
N MET A 387 -7.55 -6.88 -27.59
CA MET A 387 -7.27 -5.46 -27.83
C MET A 387 -6.04 -5.24 -28.74
N ASN A 388 -5.03 -6.10 -28.65
CA ASN A 388 -3.85 -6.03 -29.49
C ASN A 388 -4.13 -6.51 -30.92
N GLU A 389 -4.91 -7.57 -31.11
CA GLU A 389 -5.31 -8.05 -32.43
C GLU A 389 -6.15 -7.00 -33.19
N ASN A 390 -7.01 -6.24 -32.49
CA ASN A 390 -7.82 -5.19 -33.08
C ASN A 390 -7.01 -3.93 -33.50
N LYS A 391 -5.76 -3.77 -33.02
CA LYS A 391 -4.87 -2.69 -33.43
C LYS A 391 -4.07 -3.00 -34.71
N GLU A 392 -3.95 -4.28 -35.05
CA GLU A 392 -3.24 -4.73 -36.27
C GLU A 392 -4.18 -4.89 -37.47
N SER A 393 -5.47 -4.74 -37.29
CA SER A 393 -6.51 -4.76 -38.33
C SER A 393 -6.99 -3.33 -38.69
#